data_414ac38fa9b504133761f35ec242bb34
#
_entry.id   414ac38fa9b504133761f35ec242bb34
#
_cell.length_a   1.000
_cell.length_b   1.000
_cell.length_c   1.000
_cell.angle_alpha   90.00
_cell.angle_beta   90.00
_cell.angle_gamma   90.00
#
_symmetry.space_group_name_H-M   'P 1'
#
loop_
_entity.id
_entity.type
_entity.pdbx_description
1 polymer ?
#
loop_
_entity_poly.entity_id
_entity_poly.type
_entity_poly.pdbx_seq_one_letter_code
_entity_poly.pdbx_strand_id
1 'polypeptide(L)'
;MALRVLHVLDHSIPLHSGYTFRTAALLREQRRRGWETFHLTSPKHALAAPADAALPEQEVDGLLFHRTAVPQQAWAQLPVLDQWAQVRATTQRLRQVAQRLRPHLLHAHSPVLNALAALPVGRELGIPVVYEVRAFWEDAAVDHGTTREGSLRYRATRAFNTHAW
;
A
#
# COMPACT_ATOMS: atom_id res chain seq x y z
N MET A 1 22.69 6.73 -13.61
CA MET A 1 22.03 5.55 -13.00
C MET A 1 20.58 5.90 -12.75
N ALA A 2 19.62 5.09 -13.23
CA ALA A 2 18.19 5.37 -13.04
C ALA A 2 17.78 5.24 -11.57
N LEU A 3 16.91 6.11 -11.08
CA LEU A 3 16.32 6.00 -9.76
C LEU A 3 15.33 4.82 -9.75
N ARG A 4 15.51 3.87 -8.83
CA ARG A 4 14.69 2.67 -8.68
C ARG A 4 13.74 2.85 -7.50
N VAL A 5 12.44 2.94 -7.77
CA VAL A 5 11.41 3.19 -6.76
C VAL A 5 10.45 2.02 -6.67
N LEU A 6 10.28 1.47 -5.48
CA LEU A 6 9.25 0.45 -5.21
C LEU A 6 8.06 1.12 -4.49
N HIS A 7 6.94 1.18 -5.19
CA HIS A 7 5.69 1.74 -4.70
C HIS A 7 4.89 0.68 -3.92
N VAL A 8 4.43 1.05 -2.73
CA VAL A 8 3.56 0.24 -1.88
C VAL A 8 2.17 0.84 -1.93
N LEU A 9 1.24 0.12 -2.52
CA LEU A 9 -0.10 0.57 -2.90
C LEU A 9 -1.18 -0.20 -2.16
N ASP A 10 -2.29 0.45 -1.86
CA ASP A 10 -3.47 -0.23 -1.32
C ASP A 10 -4.08 -1.19 -2.36
N HIS A 11 -4.36 -0.66 -3.54
CA HIS A 11 -4.85 -1.38 -4.71
C HIS A 11 -4.38 -0.68 -5.99
N SER A 12 -4.62 -1.28 -7.15
CA SER A 12 -4.17 -0.74 -8.43
C SER A 12 -5.15 -1.05 -9.56
N ILE A 13 -4.85 -0.57 -10.77
CA ILE A 13 -5.54 -1.06 -11.97
C ILE A 13 -5.42 -2.61 -12.03
N PRO A 14 -6.42 -3.33 -12.57
CA PRO A 14 -7.57 -2.84 -13.37
C PRO A 14 -8.75 -2.31 -12.55
N LEU A 15 -8.68 -2.23 -11.22
CA LEU A 15 -9.74 -1.60 -10.43
C LEU A 15 -9.85 -0.12 -10.78
N HIS A 16 -11.09 0.35 -11.01
CA HIS A 16 -11.37 1.72 -11.40
C HIS A 16 -11.68 2.59 -10.19
N SER A 17 -10.77 3.49 -9.86
CA SER A 17 -10.95 4.49 -8.81
C SER A 17 -10.04 5.70 -9.07
N GLY A 18 -10.33 6.84 -8.46
CA GLY A 18 -9.44 8.00 -8.51
C GLY A 18 -8.03 7.69 -8.00
N TYR A 19 -7.93 6.80 -7.02
CA TYR A 19 -6.66 6.33 -6.48
C TYR A 19 -5.83 5.58 -7.55
N THR A 20 -6.44 4.63 -8.26
CA THR A 20 -5.75 3.79 -9.25
C THR A 20 -5.33 4.58 -10.48
N PHE A 21 -6.19 5.47 -10.98
CA PHE A 21 -5.87 6.31 -12.13
C PHE A 21 -4.76 7.31 -11.82
N ARG A 22 -4.83 7.98 -10.66
CA ARG A 22 -3.76 8.88 -10.22
C ARG A 22 -2.43 8.13 -10.06
N THR A 23 -2.46 6.94 -9.47
CA THR A 23 -1.26 6.11 -9.30
C THR A 23 -0.68 5.74 -10.67
N ALA A 24 -1.50 5.21 -11.59
CA ALA A 24 -1.03 4.83 -12.93
C ALA A 24 -0.42 6.02 -13.69
N ALA A 25 -1.04 7.20 -13.61
CA ALA A 25 -0.51 8.42 -14.21
C ALA A 25 0.86 8.82 -13.63
N LEU A 26 1.00 8.76 -12.29
CA LEU A 26 2.26 9.03 -11.60
C LEU A 26 3.37 8.07 -12.05
N LEU A 27 3.08 6.77 -12.10
CA LEU A 27 4.05 5.75 -12.49
C LEU A 27 4.52 5.93 -13.95
N ARG A 28 3.59 6.25 -14.86
CA ARG A 28 3.93 6.53 -16.27
C ARG A 28 4.81 7.78 -16.39
N GLU A 29 4.49 8.85 -15.65
CA GLU A 29 5.28 10.07 -15.67
C GLU A 29 6.69 9.86 -15.09
N GLN A 30 6.83 9.09 -14.01
CA GLN A 30 8.14 8.75 -13.46
C GLN A 30 8.97 7.95 -14.46
N ARG A 31 8.38 6.96 -15.15
CA ARG A 31 9.05 6.19 -16.21
C ARG A 31 9.45 7.07 -17.38
N ARG A 32 8.60 8.03 -17.78
CA ARG A 32 8.93 9.01 -18.83
C ARG A 32 10.14 9.86 -18.45
N ARG A 33 10.37 10.09 -17.15
CA ARG A 33 11.55 10.78 -16.61
C ARG A 33 12.79 9.87 -16.45
N GLY A 34 12.72 8.63 -16.90
CA GLY A 34 13.83 7.68 -16.83
C GLY A 34 13.97 6.96 -15.48
N TRP A 35 12.95 6.98 -14.62
CA TRP A 35 12.94 6.18 -13.39
C TRP A 35 12.50 4.75 -13.68
N GLU A 36 13.04 3.81 -12.90
CA GLU A 36 12.55 2.44 -12.86
C GLU A 36 11.53 2.31 -11.72
N THR A 37 10.28 2.00 -12.08
CA THR A 37 9.21 1.86 -11.09
C THR A 37 8.79 0.42 -10.93
N PHE A 38 8.68 -0.03 -9.69
CA PHE A 38 8.17 -1.33 -9.27
C PHE A 38 6.95 -1.10 -8.39
N HIS A 39 6.00 -2.03 -8.38
CA HIS A 39 4.71 -1.80 -7.74
C HIS A 39 4.28 -3.03 -6.96
N LEU A 40 3.93 -2.85 -5.69
CA LEU A 40 3.37 -3.86 -4.81
C LEU A 40 2.01 -3.40 -4.31
N THR A 41 0.99 -4.27 -4.36
CA THR A 41 -0.31 -3.99 -3.74
C THR A 41 -0.48 -4.75 -2.44
N SER A 42 -1.22 -4.16 -1.51
CA SER A 42 -1.66 -4.82 -0.28
C SER A 42 -2.70 -5.92 -0.58
N PRO A 43 -3.08 -6.75 0.42
CA PRO A 43 -4.14 -7.73 0.27
C PRO A 43 -5.51 -7.15 -0.13
N LYS A 44 -5.73 -5.84 0.08
CA LYS A 44 -6.98 -5.18 -0.31
C LYS A 44 -7.26 -5.23 -1.80
N HIS A 45 -6.21 -5.26 -2.64
CA HIS A 45 -6.42 -5.46 -4.06
C HIS A 45 -7.09 -6.80 -4.34
N ALA A 46 -6.58 -7.88 -3.76
CA ALA A 46 -7.13 -9.22 -3.93
C ALA A 46 -8.55 -9.37 -3.33
N LEU A 47 -8.85 -8.65 -2.24
CA LEU A 47 -10.21 -8.59 -1.68
C LEU A 47 -11.19 -7.87 -2.62
N ALA A 48 -10.74 -6.82 -3.31
CA ALA A 48 -11.57 -6.04 -4.24
C ALA A 48 -11.66 -6.68 -5.64
N ALA A 49 -10.67 -7.50 -6.01
CA ALA A 49 -10.59 -8.22 -7.29
C ALA A 49 -10.28 -9.70 -7.04
N PRO A 50 -11.27 -10.51 -6.59
CA PRO A 50 -11.03 -11.92 -6.24
C PRO A 50 -10.48 -12.77 -7.39
N ALA A 51 -10.74 -12.42 -8.64
CA ALA A 51 -10.18 -13.11 -9.81
C ALA A 51 -8.64 -12.98 -9.86
N ASP A 52 -8.07 -11.92 -9.29
CA ASP A 52 -6.63 -11.66 -9.25
C ASP A 52 -5.97 -12.24 -7.98
N ALA A 53 -6.76 -12.75 -7.03
CA ALA A 53 -6.29 -13.14 -5.70
C ALA A 53 -5.22 -14.24 -5.69
N ALA A 54 -5.21 -15.09 -6.72
CA ALA A 54 -4.26 -16.19 -6.86
C ALA A 54 -2.96 -15.78 -7.59
N LEU A 55 -2.90 -14.59 -8.19
CA LEU A 55 -1.77 -14.15 -8.99
C LEU A 55 -0.71 -13.50 -8.09
N PRO A 56 0.53 -14.03 -8.03
CA PRO A 56 1.62 -13.38 -7.30
C PRO A 56 2.13 -12.12 -8.02
N GLU A 57 1.93 -12.05 -9.34
CA GLU A 57 2.32 -10.95 -10.23
C GLU A 57 1.29 -10.81 -11.34
N GLN A 58 1.00 -9.59 -11.74
CA GLN A 58 0.04 -9.28 -12.80
C GLN A 58 0.51 -8.06 -13.60
N GLU A 59 0.56 -8.20 -14.91
CA GLU A 59 0.80 -7.06 -15.81
C GLU A 59 -0.52 -6.46 -16.27
N VAL A 60 -0.66 -5.15 -16.11
CA VAL A 60 -1.82 -4.38 -16.55
C VAL A 60 -1.33 -3.09 -17.20
N ASP A 61 -1.70 -2.85 -18.44
CA ASP A 61 -1.32 -1.64 -19.20
C ASP A 61 0.20 -1.38 -19.22
N GLY A 62 1.02 -2.43 -19.33
CA GLY A 62 2.48 -2.34 -19.35
C GLY A 62 3.12 -2.06 -17.98
N LEU A 63 2.33 -2.13 -16.90
CA LEU A 63 2.80 -2.00 -15.52
C LEU A 63 2.71 -3.36 -14.82
N LEU A 64 3.85 -3.86 -14.34
CA LEU A 64 3.89 -5.09 -13.56
C LEU A 64 3.62 -4.80 -12.09
N PHE A 65 2.60 -5.44 -11.54
CA PHE A 65 2.24 -5.36 -10.13
C PHE A 65 2.56 -6.68 -9.42
N HIS A 66 3.32 -6.61 -8.34
CA HIS A 66 3.45 -7.69 -7.37
C HIS A 66 2.22 -7.68 -6.46
N ARG A 67 1.58 -8.83 -6.31
CA ARG A 67 0.37 -8.95 -5.50
C ARG A 67 0.69 -9.54 -4.14
N THR A 68 -0.01 -9.09 -3.10
CA THR A 68 0.03 -9.66 -1.76
C THR A 68 -1.23 -10.47 -1.54
N ALA A 69 -1.07 -11.73 -1.20
CA ALA A 69 -2.19 -12.64 -0.94
C ALA A 69 -2.98 -12.22 0.32
N VAL A 70 -4.27 -12.54 0.32
CA VAL A 70 -5.13 -12.35 1.49
C VAL A 70 -4.72 -13.32 2.60
N PRO A 71 -4.51 -12.85 3.84
CA PRO A 71 -4.24 -13.72 4.98
C PRO A 71 -5.38 -14.71 5.22
N GLN A 72 -5.07 -16.00 5.35
CA GLN A 72 -6.06 -17.07 5.49
C GLN A 72 -6.28 -17.51 6.96
N GLN A 73 -5.53 -16.94 7.89
CA GLN A 73 -5.63 -17.30 9.30
C GLN A 73 -6.98 -16.85 9.89
N ALA A 74 -7.60 -17.68 10.72
CA ALA A 74 -8.91 -17.37 11.32
C ALA A 74 -8.91 -16.06 12.13
N TRP A 75 -7.83 -15.76 12.86
CA TRP A 75 -7.70 -14.52 13.62
C TRP A 75 -7.61 -13.28 12.72
N ALA A 76 -7.17 -13.45 11.47
CA ALA A 76 -7.08 -12.35 10.50
C ALA A 76 -8.46 -11.84 10.03
N GLN A 77 -9.55 -12.49 10.41
CA GLN A 77 -10.92 -12.07 10.10
C GLN A 77 -11.58 -11.32 11.27
N LEU A 78 -10.90 -11.24 12.42
CA LEU A 78 -11.41 -10.52 13.57
C LEU A 78 -11.23 -9.01 13.39
N PRO A 79 -12.21 -8.18 13.78
CA PRO A 79 -12.12 -6.72 13.74
C PRO A 79 -10.81 -6.22 14.40
N VAL A 80 -10.15 -5.24 13.81
CA VAL A 80 -8.84 -4.68 14.20
C VAL A 80 -7.67 -5.63 13.89
N LEU A 81 -7.77 -6.94 14.13
CA LEU A 81 -6.71 -7.90 13.81
C LEU A 81 -6.56 -8.12 12.30
N ASP A 82 -7.61 -7.90 11.52
CA ASP A 82 -7.57 -7.94 10.05
C ASP A 82 -6.59 -6.92 9.48
N GLN A 83 -6.54 -5.72 10.05
CA GLN A 83 -5.61 -4.68 9.63
C GLN A 83 -4.15 -5.07 9.92
N TRP A 84 -3.89 -5.62 11.12
CA TRP A 84 -2.57 -6.14 11.47
C TRP A 84 -2.15 -7.32 10.60
N ALA A 85 -3.08 -8.20 10.27
CA ALA A 85 -2.83 -9.30 9.35
C ALA A 85 -2.44 -8.79 7.95
N GLN A 86 -3.14 -7.77 7.45
CA GLN A 86 -2.83 -7.12 6.17
C GLN A 86 -1.45 -6.44 6.19
N VAL A 87 -1.13 -5.68 7.25
CA VAL A 87 0.19 -5.06 7.43
C VAL A 87 1.28 -6.12 7.44
N ARG A 88 1.11 -7.20 8.21
CA ARG A 88 2.08 -8.29 8.30
C ARG A 88 2.29 -8.97 6.94
N ALA A 89 1.21 -9.29 6.22
CA ALA A 89 1.29 -9.90 4.90
C ALA A 89 2.01 -8.99 3.90
N THR A 90 1.65 -7.69 3.89
CA THR A 90 2.31 -6.69 3.05
C THR A 90 3.79 -6.55 3.39
N THR A 91 4.15 -6.50 4.68
CA THR A 91 5.55 -6.44 5.15
C THR A 91 6.36 -7.62 4.64
N GLN A 92 5.84 -8.84 4.79
CA GLN A 92 6.53 -10.05 4.34
C GLN A 92 6.74 -10.05 2.83
N ARG A 93 5.70 -9.73 2.07
CA ARG A 93 5.78 -9.67 0.60
C ARG A 93 6.71 -8.55 0.13
N LEU A 94 6.62 -7.38 0.74
CA LEU A 94 7.47 -6.23 0.45
C LEU A 94 8.95 -6.56 0.67
N ARG A 95 9.28 -7.23 1.78
CA ARG A 95 10.66 -7.68 2.05
C ARG A 95 11.20 -8.56 0.93
N GLN A 96 10.45 -9.57 0.50
CA GLN A 96 10.84 -10.47 -0.59
C GLN A 96 11.08 -9.72 -1.90
N VAL A 97 10.15 -8.84 -2.26
CA VAL A 97 10.22 -8.05 -3.50
C VAL A 97 11.39 -7.05 -3.43
N ALA A 98 11.57 -6.34 -2.31
CA ALA A 98 12.64 -5.37 -2.14
C ALA A 98 14.03 -6.02 -2.16
N GLN A 99 14.20 -7.19 -1.52
CA GLN A 99 15.46 -7.96 -1.57
C GLN A 99 15.83 -8.39 -3.00
N ARG A 100 14.83 -8.80 -3.79
CA ARG A 100 15.01 -9.21 -5.18
C ARG A 100 15.32 -8.03 -6.09
N LEU A 101 14.54 -6.95 -5.97
CA LEU A 101 14.59 -5.81 -6.87
C LEU A 101 15.62 -4.75 -6.47
N ARG A 102 16.04 -4.71 -5.21
CA ARG A 102 17.00 -3.72 -4.66
C ARG A 102 16.64 -2.28 -5.03
N PRO A 103 15.47 -1.77 -4.66
CA PRO A 103 15.11 -0.39 -4.95
C PRO A 103 15.96 0.59 -4.14
N HIS A 104 16.09 1.81 -4.64
CA HIS A 104 16.77 2.89 -3.94
C HIS A 104 15.83 3.60 -2.95
N LEU A 105 14.51 3.45 -3.14
CA LEU A 105 13.47 4.13 -2.36
C LEU A 105 12.22 3.24 -2.27
N LEU A 106 11.62 3.19 -1.08
CA LEU A 106 10.26 2.69 -0.88
C LEU A 106 9.31 3.89 -0.83
N HIS A 107 8.31 3.91 -1.71
CA HIS A 107 7.27 4.94 -1.73
C HIS A 107 5.94 4.35 -1.29
N ALA A 108 5.60 4.52 -0.02
CA ALA A 108 4.33 4.09 0.54
C ALA A 108 3.25 5.13 0.26
N HIS A 109 2.16 4.71 -0.38
CA HIS A 109 1.00 5.55 -0.63
C HIS A 109 -0.07 5.33 0.44
N SER A 110 -0.90 6.33 0.72
CA SER A 110 -2.07 6.15 1.60
C SER A 110 -2.83 4.85 1.29
N PRO A 111 -3.41 4.16 2.27
CA PRO A 111 -3.51 4.53 3.68
C PRO A 111 -2.23 4.25 4.50
N VAL A 112 -2.23 4.70 5.76
CA VAL A 112 -1.09 4.55 6.68
C VAL A 112 -0.61 3.11 6.85
N LEU A 113 -1.47 2.11 6.65
CA LEU A 113 -1.11 0.69 6.72
C LEU A 113 0.04 0.32 5.77
N ASN A 114 0.14 1.00 4.63
CA ASN A 114 1.23 0.81 3.68
C ASN A 114 2.56 1.37 4.24
N ALA A 115 2.52 2.50 4.94
CA ALA A 115 3.69 3.05 5.63
C ALA A 115 4.13 2.15 6.79
N LEU A 116 3.18 1.63 7.59
CA LEU A 116 3.46 0.68 8.67
C LEU A 116 4.11 -0.62 8.17
N ALA A 117 3.78 -1.04 6.94
CA ALA A 117 4.43 -2.17 6.30
C ALA A 117 5.82 -1.81 5.74
N ALA A 118 6.00 -0.60 5.20
CA ALA A 118 7.23 -0.19 4.54
C ALA A 118 8.34 0.18 5.53
N LEU A 119 8.02 0.83 6.63
CA LEU A 119 9.00 1.32 7.60
C LEU A 119 9.92 0.23 8.17
N PRO A 120 9.43 -0.93 8.66
CA PRO A 120 10.31 -1.98 9.16
C PRO A 120 11.20 -2.56 8.06
N VAL A 121 10.69 -2.71 6.84
CA VAL A 121 11.48 -3.22 5.70
C VAL A 121 12.56 -2.23 5.29
N GLY A 122 12.22 -0.93 5.23
CA GLY A 122 13.18 0.12 4.95
C GLY A 122 14.33 0.16 5.96
N ARG A 123 14.02 0.05 7.27
CA ARG A 123 15.03 -0.02 8.34
C ARG A 123 15.91 -1.26 8.22
N GLU A 124 15.30 -2.43 8.00
CA GLU A 124 16.01 -3.70 7.87
C GLU A 124 16.98 -3.72 6.69
N LEU A 125 16.56 -3.17 5.54
CA LEU A 125 17.32 -3.21 4.31
C LEU A 125 18.15 -1.94 4.03
N GLY A 126 18.09 -0.94 4.93
CA GLY A 126 18.78 0.34 4.73
C GLY A 126 18.22 1.16 3.57
N ILE A 127 16.92 1.01 3.24
CA ILE A 127 16.26 1.71 2.14
C ILE A 127 15.40 2.84 2.70
N PRO A 128 15.58 4.10 2.26
CA PRO A 128 14.74 5.21 2.69
C PRO A 128 13.27 4.98 2.30
N VAL A 129 12.37 5.47 3.16
CA VAL A 129 10.92 5.36 2.97
C VAL A 129 10.32 6.76 2.87
N VAL A 130 9.53 6.99 1.82
CA VAL A 130 8.67 8.17 1.68
C VAL A 130 7.22 7.72 1.84
N TYR A 131 6.46 8.43 2.66
CA TYR A 131 5.03 8.21 2.79
C TYR A 131 4.24 9.37 2.19
N GLU A 132 3.40 9.06 1.19
CA GLU A 132 2.51 10.03 0.53
C GLU A 132 1.11 9.97 1.16
N VAL A 133 0.77 11.00 1.91
CA VAL A 133 -0.58 11.21 2.44
C VAL A 133 -1.45 11.81 1.35
N ARG A 134 -2.47 11.06 0.90
CA ARG A 134 -3.41 11.51 -0.15
C ARG A 134 -4.74 12.04 0.40
N ALA A 135 -5.12 11.61 1.59
CA ALA A 135 -6.32 12.06 2.30
C ALA A 135 -6.17 11.78 3.79
N PHE A 136 -6.76 12.63 4.60
CA PHE A 136 -7.00 12.36 6.02
C PHE A 136 -8.30 11.55 6.12
N TRP A 137 -8.17 10.24 6.17
CA TRP A 137 -9.31 9.32 6.11
C TRP A 137 -10.24 9.45 7.30
N GLU A 138 -9.72 9.88 8.46
CA GLU A 138 -10.52 10.22 9.65
C GLU A 138 -11.47 11.36 9.37
N ASP A 139 -11.01 12.42 8.71
CA ASP A 139 -11.83 13.60 8.39
C ASP A 139 -12.79 13.28 7.25
N ALA A 140 -12.33 12.57 6.21
CA ALA A 140 -13.19 12.11 5.12
C ALA A 140 -14.32 11.19 5.64
N ALA A 141 -14.05 10.34 6.64
CA ALA A 141 -15.07 9.48 7.24
C ALA A 141 -16.11 10.27 8.06
N VAL A 142 -15.72 11.41 8.65
CA VAL A 142 -16.65 12.35 9.30
C VAL A 142 -17.51 13.05 8.26
N ASP A 143 -16.91 13.58 7.20
CA ASP A 143 -17.61 14.28 6.12
C ASP A 143 -18.62 13.38 5.40
N HIS A 144 -18.30 12.09 5.23
CA HIS A 144 -19.21 11.09 4.67
C HIS A 144 -20.21 10.50 5.68
N GLY A 145 -20.21 10.97 6.94
CA GLY A 145 -21.14 10.54 7.98
C GLY A 145 -20.97 9.09 8.46
N THR A 146 -19.87 8.43 8.10
CA THR A 146 -19.59 7.03 8.50
C THR A 146 -18.97 6.92 9.88
N THR A 147 -18.49 8.02 10.46
CA THR A 147 -18.00 8.11 11.84
C THR A 147 -18.27 9.51 12.39
N ARG A 148 -18.15 9.66 13.73
CA ARG A 148 -18.26 10.97 14.40
C ARG A 148 -16.89 11.42 14.85
N GLU A 149 -16.62 12.73 14.74
CA GLU A 149 -15.44 13.36 15.31
C GLU A 149 -15.31 13.01 16.79
N GLY A 150 -14.11 12.64 17.25
CA GLY A 150 -13.86 12.25 18.63
C GLY A 150 -14.27 10.82 19.01
N SER A 151 -14.90 10.05 18.11
CA SER A 151 -15.20 8.63 18.36
C SER A 151 -13.92 7.80 18.56
N LEU A 152 -14.03 6.63 19.21
CA LEU A 152 -12.88 5.73 19.39
C LEU A 152 -12.23 5.36 18.06
N ARG A 153 -13.04 5.16 17.01
CA ARG A 153 -12.55 4.87 15.65
C ARG A 153 -11.77 6.06 15.07
N TYR A 154 -12.32 7.27 15.19
CA TYR A 154 -11.64 8.51 14.77
C TYR A 154 -10.30 8.69 15.49
N ARG A 155 -10.30 8.56 16.82
CA ARG A 155 -9.08 8.69 17.65
C ARG A 155 -8.04 7.62 17.32
N ALA A 156 -8.45 6.38 17.10
CA ALA A 156 -7.55 5.30 16.70
C ALA A 156 -6.92 5.57 15.33
N THR A 157 -7.73 5.92 14.32
CA THR A 157 -7.23 6.24 12.97
C THR A 157 -6.27 7.43 12.99
N ARG A 158 -6.62 8.48 13.74
CA ARG A 158 -5.76 9.65 13.93
C ARG A 158 -4.45 9.31 14.63
N ALA A 159 -4.48 8.47 15.67
CA ALA A 159 -3.28 8.02 16.37
C ALA A 159 -2.36 7.21 15.44
N PHE A 160 -2.90 6.34 14.60
CA PHE A 160 -2.12 5.60 13.59
C PHE A 160 -1.49 6.55 12.57
N ASN A 161 -2.23 7.52 12.06
CA ASN A 161 -1.68 8.52 11.14
C ASN A 161 -0.57 9.35 11.79
N THR A 162 -0.73 9.75 13.06
CA THR A 162 0.26 10.55 13.78
C THR A 162 1.53 9.76 14.14
N HIS A 163 1.44 8.45 14.34
CA HIS A 163 2.60 7.60 14.65
C HIS A 163 3.49 7.27 13.44
N ALA A 164 3.00 7.53 12.23
CA ALA A 164 3.74 7.31 10.98
C ALA A 164 4.65 8.49 10.58
N TRP A 165 4.66 9.56 11.39
CA TRP A 165 5.57 10.71 11.28
C TRP A 165 6.72 10.56 12.28
#